data_b3eb712c280ff5018f05842dd4a0e8b2
#
_entry.id   b3eb712c280ff5018f05842dd4a0e8b2
#
_cell.length_a   1.000
_cell.length_b   1.000
_cell.length_c   1.000
_cell.angle_alpha   90.00
_cell.angle_beta   90.00
_cell.angle_gamma   90.00
#
_symmetry.space_group_name_H-M   'P 1'
#
loop_
_entity.id
_entity.type
_entity.pdbx_description
1 polymer ?
#
loop_
_entity_poly.entity_id
_entity_poly.type
_entity_poly.pdbx_seq_one_letter_code
_entity_poly.pdbx_strand_id
1 'polypeptide(L)'
;MYVIEITYTAPLERVDDALEAHRAFLGQHFEAGVFIAAGPKVPRNGGVIVAAGIERNKLDEILATDPFAQQQLARYDVTEFKATRLAAGLNLPLPA
;
A
#
# COMPACT_ATOMS: atom_id res chain seq x y z
N MET A 1 2.60 -1.37 -12.43
CA MET A 1 1.81 -0.74 -11.36
C MET A 1 1.25 -1.83 -10.48
N TYR A 2 1.01 -1.54 -9.23
CA TYR A 2 0.55 -2.52 -8.25
C TYR A 2 -0.66 -2.01 -7.50
N VAL A 3 -1.61 -2.89 -7.25
CA VAL A 3 -2.69 -2.65 -6.30
C VAL A 3 -2.46 -3.61 -5.13
N ILE A 4 -2.27 -3.07 -3.95
CA ILE A 4 -2.04 -3.82 -2.72
C ILE A 4 -3.32 -3.77 -1.90
N GLU A 5 -3.96 -4.91 -1.73
CA GLU A 5 -5.14 -5.02 -0.88
C GLU A 5 -4.71 -5.52 0.49
N ILE A 6 -5.07 -4.77 1.52
CA ILE A 6 -4.78 -5.08 2.91
C ILE A 6 -6.08 -5.53 3.56
N THR A 7 -6.07 -6.69 4.19
CA THR A 7 -7.23 -7.21 4.93
C THR A 7 -6.84 -7.40 6.38
N TYR A 8 -7.56 -6.75 7.31
CA TYR A 8 -7.27 -6.90 8.73
C TYR A 8 -7.53 -8.33 9.18
N THR A 9 -6.60 -8.87 9.96
CA THR A 9 -6.69 -10.22 10.54
C THR A 9 -6.66 -10.19 12.07
N ALA A 10 -6.77 -9.00 12.64
CA ALA A 10 -6.79 -8.75 14.08
C ALA A 10 -7.95 -7.81 14.42
N PRO A 11 -8.37 -7.73 15.70
CA PRO A 11 -9.42 -6.79 16.11
C PRO A 11 -9.03 -5.34 15.80
N LEU A 12 -10.02 -4.51 15.45
CA LEU A 12 -9.80 -3.10 15.13
C LEU A 12 -9.07 -2.33 16.22
N GLU A 13 -9.26 -2.69 17.48
CA GLU A 13 -8.55 -2.05 18.59
C GLU A 13 -7.04 -2.19 18.44
N ARG A 14 -6.56 -3.37 18.06
CA ARG A 14 -5.14 -3.62 17.84
C ARG A 14 -4.64 -2.90 16.58
N VAL A 15 -5.46 -2.87 15.54
CA VAL A 15 -5.14 -2.13 14.31
C VAL A 15 -5.02 -0.64 14.63
N ASP A 16 -5.95 -0.10 15.37
CA ASP A 16 -5.94 1.32 15.75
C ASP A 16 -4.71 1.68 16.59
N ASP A 17 -4.24 0.80 17.45
CA ASP A 17 -3.03 1.03 18.24
C ASP A 17 -1.78 1.18 17.35
N ALA A 18 -1.76 0.55 16.17
CA ALA A 18 -0.66 0.63 15.22
C ALA A 18 -0.89 1.66 14.11
N LEU A 19 -2.03 2.35 14.10
CA LEU A 19 -2.46 3.18 12.97
C LEU A 19 -1.53 4.37 12.73
N GLU A 20 -1.07 5.02 13.79
CA GLU A 20 -0.19 6.18 13.66
C GLU A 20 1.15 5.77 13.05
N ALA A 21 1.73 4.65 13.50
CA ALA A 21 2.97 4.12 12.93
C ALA A 21 2.78 3.68 11.48
N HIS A 22 1.63 3.08 11.15
CA HIS A 22 1.27 2.72 9.79
C HIS A 22 1.19 3.96 8.89
N ARG A 23 0.58 5.04 9.36
CA ARG A 23 0.50 6.31 8.61
C ARG A 23 1.88 6.91 8.36
N ALA A 24 2.79 6.82 9.34
CA ALA A 24 4.16 7.27 9.15
C ALA A 24 4.89 6.45 8.08
N PHE A 25 4.67 5.14 8.08
CA PHE A 25 5.17 4.24 7.03
C PHE A 25 4.65 4.67 5.65
N LEU A 26 3.34 4.89 5.51
CA LEU A 26 2.76 5.34 4.25
C LEU A 26 3.39 6.66 3.79
N GLY A 27 3.49 7.65 4.69
CA GLY A 27 4.05 8.96 4.39
C GLY A 27 5.47 8.89 3.84
N GLN A 28 6.29 8.03 4.40
CA GLN A 28 7.67 7.82 3.95
C GLN A 28 7.71 7.37 2.47
N HIS A 29 6.83 6.46 2.08
CA HIS A 29 6.85 5.91 0.73
C HIS A 29 6.06 6.75 -0.28
N PHE A 30 5.12 7.59 0.19
CA PHE A 30 4.56 8.66 -0.62
C PHE A 30 5.63 9.69 -0.97
N GLU A 31 6.43 10.09 0.01
CA GLU A 31 7.49 11.06 -0.19
C GLU A 31 8.57 10.54 -1.14
N ALA A 32 8.84 9.24 -1.08
CA ALA A 32 9.77 8.59 -2.00
C ALA A 32 9.20 8.39 -3.41
N GLY A 33 7.94 8.69 -3.64
CA GLY A 33 7.30 8.55 -4.95
C GLY A 33 6.91 7.13 -5.32
N VAL A 34 6.92 6.20 -4.38
CA VAL A 34 6.56 4.80 -4.60
C VAL A 34 5.06 4.58 -4.49
N PHE A 35 4.45 5.11 -3.44
CA PHE A 35 3.00 5.05 -3.24
C PHE A 35 2.34 6.26 -3.87
N ILE A 36 1.26 6.04 -4.62
CA ILE A 36 0.56 7.10 -5.37
C ILE A 36 -0.88 7.31 -4.90
N ALA A 37 -1.45 6.35 -4.20
CA ALA A 37 -2.75 6.47 -3.56
C ALA A 37 -2.86 5.42 -2.46
N ALA A 38 -3.54 5.74 -1.38
CA ALA A 38 -3.83 4.81 -0.30
C ALA A 38 -5.02 5.29 0.52
N GLY A 39 -5.72 4.34 1.11
CA GLY A 39 -6.82 4.67 2.01
C GLY A 39 -7.48 3.43 2.57
N PRO A 40 -8.33 3.60 3.60
CA PRO A 40 -9.09 2.50 4.17
C PRO A 40 -10.19 2.04 3.21
N LYS A 41 -10.53 0.76 3.28
CA LYS A 41 -11.70 0.23 2.59
C LYS A 41 -13.00 0.73 3.22
N VAL A 42 -14.07 0.73 2.45
CA VAL A 42 -15.42 1.05 2.90
C VAL A 42 -16.32 -0.16 2.65
N PRO A 43 -16.79 -0.87 3.69
CA PRO A 43 -16.52 -0.65 5.12
C PRO A 43 -15.06 -0.93 5.49
N ARG A 44 -14.66 -0.42 6.67
CA ARG A 44 -13.27 -0.47 7.13
C ARG A 44 -12.90 -1.85 7.65
N ASN A 45 -12.52 -2.75 6.75
CA ASN A 45 -11.98 -4.07 7.07
C ASN A 45 -10.56 -4.27 6.53
N GLY A 46 -9.92 -3.19 6.13
CA GLY A 46 -8.59 -3.17 5.55
C GLY A 46 -8.34 -1.86 4.83
N GLY A 47 -7.42 -1.89 3.90
CA GLY A 47 -7.06 -0.74 3.08
C GLY A 47 -6.58 -1.14 1.71
N VAL A 48 -6.28 -0.14 0.90
CA VAL A 48 -5.71 -0.32 -0.44
C VAL A 48 -4.56 0.66 -0.60
N ILE A 49 -3.47 0.18 -1.21
CA ILE A 49 -2.34 1.02 -1.62
C ILE A 49 -2.15 0.81 -3.11
N VAL A 50 -1.91 1.89 -3.85
CA VAL A 50 -1.48 1.82 -5.23
C VAL A 50 -0.04 2.28 -5.30
N ALA A 51 0.81 1.48 -5.96
CA ALA A 51 2.25 1.75 -6.08
C ALA A 51 2.69 1.66 -7.54
N ALA A 52 3.75 2.39 -7.88
CA ALA A 52 4.30 2.41 -9.22
C ALA A 52 5.79 2.74 -9.19
N GLY A 53 6.50 2.45 -10.31
CA GLY A 53 7.90 2.83 -10.46
C GLY A 53 8.86 2.04 -9.59
N ILE A 54 8.50 0.81 -9.22
CA ILE A 54 9.31 -0.04 -8.35
C ILE A 54 9.20 -1.50 -8.82
N GLU A 55 10.26 -2.27 -8.63
CA GLU A 55 10.24 -3.70 -8.89
C GLU A 55 9.50 -4.45 -7.78
N ARG A 56 8.90 -5.58 -8.11
CA ARG A 56 8.08 -6.36 -7.17
C ARG A 56 8.85 -6.78 -5.91
N ASN A 57 10.09 -7.25 -6.08
CA ASN A 57 10.91 -7.68 -4.94
C ASN A 57 11.19 -6.51 -3.98
N LYS A 58 11.41 -5.31 -4.51
CA LYS A 58 11.60 -4.12 -3.69
C LYS A 58 10.32 -3.70 -2.99
N LEU A 59 9.18 -3.80 -3.68
CA LEU A 59 7.89 -3.54 -3.07
C LEU A 59 7.62 -4.49 -1.91
N ASP A 60 7.91 -5.78 -2.09
CA ASP A 60 7.74 -6.78 -1.04
C ASP A 60 8.60 -6.45 0.20
N GLU A 61 9.84 -6.01 -0.01
CA GLU A 61 10.71 -5.54 1.09
C GLU A 61 10.09 -4.36 1.83
N ILE A 62 9.54 -3.39 1.10
CA ILE A 62 8.89 -2.22 1.69
C ILE A 62 7.66 -2.64 2.50
N LEU A 63 6.79 -3.46 1.93
CA LEU A 63 5.56 -3.89 2.61
C LEU A 63 5.85 -4.66 3.89
N ALA A 64 6.96 -5.42 3.92
CA ALA A 64 7.38 -6.14 5.12
C ALA A 64 7.75 -5.22 6.29
N THR A 65 8.03 -3.95 6.02
CA THR A 65 8.35 -2.96 7.08
C THR A 65 7.12 -2.23 7.62
N ASP A 66 5.94 -2.44 7.03
CA ASP A 66 4.71 -1.85 7.54
C ASP A 66 4.43 -2.39 8.95
N PRO A 67 4.18 -1.52 9.94
CA PRO A 67 3.83 -1.98 11.29
C PRO A 67 2.66 -2.97 11.32
N PHE A 68 1.68 -2.85 10.41
CA PHE A 68 0.61 -3.82 10.30
C PHE A 68 1.11 -5.21 9.93
N ALA A 69 2.13 -5.30 9.07
CA ALA A 69 2.74 -6.58 8.70
C ALA A 69 3.60 -7.12 9.84
N GLN A 70 4.41 -6.26 10.45
CA GLN A 70 5.34 -6.65 11.52
C GLN A 70 4.61 -7.16 12.76
N GLN A 71 3.45 -6.61 13.06
CA GLN A 71 2.64 -7.00 14.21
C GLN A 71 1.57 -8.05 13.85
N GLN A 72 1.60 -8.55 12.61
CA GLN A 72 0.67 -9.57 12.14
C GLN A 72 -0.81 -9.16 12.28
N LEU A 73 -1.09 -7.91 11.93
CA LEU A 73 -2.43 -7.33 12.04
C LEU A 73 -3.24 -7.42 10.75
N ALA A 74 -2.58 -7.78 9.64
CA ALA A 74 -3.22 -7.76 8.33
C ALA A 74 -2.55 -8.72 7.36
N ARG A 75 -3.34 -9.15 6.37
CA ARG A 75 -2.88 -9.90 5.20
C ARG A 75 -2.76 -8.96 4.01
N TYR A 76 -1.75 -9.16 3.18
CA TYR A 76 -1.47 -8.36 2.00
C TYR A 76 -1.63 -9.20 0.75
N ASP A 77 -2.45 -8.73 -0.19
CA ASP A 77 -2.59 -9.32 -1.51
C ASP A 77 -2.14 -8.30 -2.54
N VAL A 78 -1.12 -8.65 -3.33
CA VAL A 78 -0.53 -7.75 -4.32
C VAL A 78 -0.93 -8.20 -5.71
N THR A 79 -1.53 -7.30 -6.48
CA THR A 79 -1.82 -7.50 -7.89
C THR A 79 -0.93 -6.59 -8.71
N GLU A 80 -0.09 -7.16 -9.56
CA GLU A 80 0.69 -6.40 -10.53
C GLU A 80 -0.09 -6.30 -11.83
N PHE A 81 -0.10 -5.09 -12.43
CA PHE A 81 -0.68 -4.91 -13.75
C PHE A 81 0.15 -3.90 -14.55
N LYS A 82 0.08 -4.03 -15.86
CA LYS A 82 0.72 -3.10 -16.77
C LYS A 82 -0.26 -1.99 -17.10
N ALA A 83 -0.05 -0.79 -16.54
CA ALA A 83 -0.89 0.35 -16.84
C ALA A 83 -0.57 0.83 -18.26
N THR A 84 -1.52 0.66 -19.17
CA THR A 84 -1.36 1.06 -20.57
C THR A 84 -2.05 2.37 -20.87
N ARG A 85 -2.79 2.93 -19.90
CA ARG A 85 -3.55 4.15 -20.05
C ARG A 85 -3.66 4.87 -18.72
N LEU A 86 -3.45 6.18 -18.72
CA LEU A 86 -3.63 7.05 -17.56
C LEU A 86 -4.53 8.21 -17.94
N ALA A 87 -5.24 8.76 -16.96
CA ALA A 87 -6.03 9.97 -17.17
C ALA A 87 -5.11 11.15 -17.52
N ALA A 88 -5.63 12.11 -18.31
CA ALA A 88 -4.90 13.32 -18.63
C ALA A 88 -4.52 14.07 -17.36
N GLY A 89 -3.29 14.55 -17.30
CA GLY A 89 -2.77 15.28 -16.14
C GLY A 89 -2.08 14.42 -15.11
N LEU A 90 -2.25 13.09 -15.14
CA LEU A 90 -1.47 12.21 -14.28
C LEU A 90 -0.10 11.97 -14.90
N ASN A 91 0.95 12.15 -14.10
CA ASN A 91 2.33 12.01 -14.55
C ASN A 91 2.99 10.87 -13.78
N LEU A 92 2.56 9.64 -14.05
CA LEU A 92 3.05 8.44 -13.40
C LEU A 92 3.92 7.63 -14.34
N PRO A 93 4.90 6.84 -13.81
CA PRO A 93 5.72 6.00 -14.66
C PRO A 93 4.88 4.87 -15.27
N LEU A 94 4.97 4.74 -16.59
CA LEU A 94 4.37 3.62 -17.32
C LEU A 94 5.46 2.62 -17.70
N PRO A 95 5.13 1.32 -17.80
CA PRO A 95 6.06 0.35 -18.31
C PRO A 95 6.41 0.66 -19.77
N ALA A 96 7.64 0.39 -20.12
CA ALA A 96 8.14 0.59 -21.46
C ALA A 96 7.47 -0.36 -22.47
#